data_8a4bb41d2757d9bc38a15331c7bde49a
#
_entry.id   8a4bb41d2757d9bc38a15331c7bde49a
#
_cell.length_a   1.000
_cell.length_b   1.000
_cell.length_c   1.000
_cell.angle_alpha   90.00
_cell.angle_beta   90.00
_cell.angle_gamma   90.00
#
_symmetry.space_group_name_H-M   'P 1'
#
loop_
_entity.id
_entity.type
_entity.pdbx_description
1 polymer ?
#
loop_
_entity_poly.entity_id
_entity_poly.type
_entity_poly.pdbx_seq_one_letter_code
_entity_poly.pdbx_strand_id
1 'polypeptide(L)'
;MLKIKNILTCAISISLFLMSSTAADATQTAEDLRNSDISKLVKQSKFDSRDYGIVTPVRDQGDTSLCWAYSTASASETSILRSGIDKSVDKSSLSLSPQQIGYARHNRGSDPLNNTTGEITSSSGNWSYAGGGTKYAAALLSTWCGPVKSDKAYNVNGWSNAAYKLESAISVDGKNLNKDAAAREKMKRAIVKYGAVTFSYNNVREAF
;
A
#
# COMPACT_ATOMS: atom_id res chain seq x y z
N MET A 1 -62.37 -7.99 -54.71
CA MET A 1 -62.43 -7.47 -53.35
C MET A 1 -62.11 -8.59 -52.38
N LEU A 2 -60.92 -8.74 -51.96
CA LEU A 2 -60.51 -9.82 -51.03
C LEU A 2 -60.04 -9.17 -49.72
N LYS A 3 -60.72 -9.43 -48.66
CA LYS A 3 -60.33 -8.98 -47.31
C LYS A 3 -59.44 -10.05 -46.70
N ILE A 4 -58.18 -9.74 -46.51
CA ILE A 4 -57.24 -10.58 -45.76
C ILE A 4 -57.40 -10.22 -44.29
N LYS A 5 -57.82 -11.19 -43.51
CA LYS A 5 -57.82 -11.09 -42.04
C LYS A 5 -56.43 -11.45 -41.53
N ASN A 6 -55.77 -10.50 -40.96
CA ASN A 6 -54.54 -10.73 -40.22
C ASN A 6 -54.86 -11.48 -38.94
N ILE A 7 -54.41 -12.72 -38.86
CA ILE A 7 -54.34 -13.49 -37.62
C ILE A 7 -53.01 -13.14 -36.97
N LEU A 8 -53.07 -12.30 -35.94
CA LEU A 8 -51.94 -11.99 -35.10
C LEU A 8 -51.72 -13.14 -34.11
N THR A 9 -50.85 -14.04 -34.47
CA THR A 9 -50.40 -15.11 -33.55
C THR A 9 -49.44 -14.49 -32.56
N CYS A 10 -49.95 -14.21 -31.40
CA CYS A 10 -49.14 -13.76 -30.28
C CYS A 10 -48.35 -14.97 -29.71
N ALA A 11 -47.16 -15.21 -30.21
CA ALA A 11 -46.27 -16.15 -29.59
C ALA A 11 -45.70 -15.53 -28.30
N ILE A 12 -46.28 -15.93 -27.17
CA ILE A 12 -45.72 -15.60 -25.85
C ILE A 12 -44.45 -16.45 -25.70
N SER A 13 -43.32 -15.88 -26.08
CA SER A 13 -42.01 -16.42 -25.73
C SER A 13 -41.83 -16.16 -24.23
N ILE A 14 -42.10 -17.16 -23.38
CA ILE A 14 -41.67 -17.16 -22.02
C ILE A 14 -40.15 -17.36 -22.06
N SER A 15 -39.41 -16.24 -22.14
CA SER A 15 -37.99 -16.24 -21.85
C SER A 15 -37.86 -16.45 -20.38
N LEU A 16 -37.59 -17.70 -19.97
CA LEU A 16 -37.15 -18.02 -18.64
C LEU A 16 -35.79 -17.36 -18.45
N PHE A 17 -35.80 -16.13 -17.99
CA PHE A 17 -34.60 -15.47 -17.49
C PHE A 17 -34.25 -16.22 -16.21
N LEU A 18 -33.41 -17.24 -16.33
CA LEU A 18 -32.61 -17.70 -15.22
C LEU A 18 -31.75 -16.50 -14.78
N MET A 19 -32.29 -15.68 -13.91
CA MET A 19 -31.45 -14.82 -13.08
C MET A 19 -30.63 -15.77 -12.22
N SER A 20 -29.47 -16.18 -12.73
CA SER A 20 -28.38 -16.52 -11.86
C SER A 20 -28.11 -15.24 -11.06
N SER A 21 -28.68 -15.16 -9.87
CA SER A 21 -28.18 -14.27 -8.86
C SER A 21 -26.77 -14.77 -8.50
N THR A 22 -25.78 -14.43 -9.35
CA THR A 22 -24.47 -14.19 -8.83
C THR A 22 -24.72 -13.02 -7.90
N ALA A 23 -24.85 -13.29 -6.60
CA ALA A 23 -24.61 -12.26 -5.61
C ALA A 23 -23.29 -11.66 -6.03
N ALA A 24 -23.32 -10.49 -6.64
CA ALA A 24 -22.12 -9.69 -6.82
C ALA A 24 -21.68 -9.48 -5.38
N ASP A 25 -20.62 -10.18 -5.02
CA ASP A 25 -19.97 -10.00 -3.72
C ASP A 25 -19.67 -8.51 -3.70
N ALA A 26 -20.42 -7.78 -2.88
CA ALA A 26 -20.38 -6.33 -2.88
C ALA A 26 -18.96 -5.97 -2.51
N THR A 27 -18.18 -5.55 -3.52
CA THR A 27 -16.76 -5.26 -3.37
C THR A 27 -16.65 -4.13 -2.34
N GLN A 28 -16.14 -4.44 -1.17
CA GLN A 28 -15.94 -3.46 -0.11
C GLN A 28 -15.01 -2.36 -0.63
N THR A 29 -15.29 -1.13 -0.25
CA THR A 29 -14.52 0.03 -0.72
C THR A 29 -13.64 0.60 0.38
N ALA A 30 -12.66 1.39 -0.01
CA ALA A 30 -11.85 2.17 0.93
C ALA A 30 -12.73 3.09 1.80
N GLU A 31 -13.87 3.56 1.29
CA GLU A 31 -14.81 4.38 2.04
C GLU A 31 -15.57 3.58 3.10
N ASP A 32 -16.03 2.38 2.75
CA ASP A 32 -16.63 1.45 3.71
C ASP A 32 -15.66 1.16 4.85
N LEU A 33 -14.38 0.96 4.51
CA LEU A 33 -13.34 0.74 5.50
C LEU A 33 -13.13 1.96 6.40
N ARG A 34 -13.14 3.19 5.84
CA ARG A 34 -13.01 4.42 6.64
C ARG A 34 -14.16 4.61 7.62
N ASN A 35 -15.37 4.25 7.22
CA ASN A 35 -16.59 4.37 8.01
C ASN A 35 -16.80 3.21 9.00
N SER A 36 -15.96 2.17 8.91
CA SER A 36 -16.09 0.98 9.77
C SER A 36 -15.50 1.18 11.16
N ASP A 37 -16.12 0.54 12.15
CA ASP A 37 -15.58 0.46 13.50
C ASP A 37 -14.35 -0.48 13.54
N ILE A 38 -13.19 0.10 13.80
CA ILE A 38 -11.93 -0.64 13.91
C ILE A 38 -12.04 -1.79 14.92
N SER A 39 -12.75 -1.59 16.04
CA SER A 39 -12.87 -2.62 17.07
C SER A 39 -13.69 -3.83 16.62
N LYS A 40 -14.63 -3.64 15.69
CA LYS A 40 -15.36 -4.74 15.05
C LYS A 40 -14.49 -5.45 14.03
N LEU A 41 -13.78 -4.71 13.18
CA LEU A 41 -12.90 -5.29 12.17
C LEU A 41 -11.78 -6.14 12.77
N VAL A 42 -11.17 -5.70 13.86
CA VAL A 42 -10.09 -6.43 14.55
C VAL A 42 -10.56 -7.78 15.13
N LYS A 43 -11.84 -7.90 15.45
CA LYS A 43 -12.45 -9.16 15.96
C LYS A 43 -12.83 -10.15 14.86
N GLN A 44 -12.80 -9.74 13.60
CA GLN A 44 -13.08 -10.64 12.48
C GLN A 44 -12.01 -11.73 12.38
N SER A 45 -12.39 -12.90 11.88
CA SER A 45 -11.49 -14.01 11.61
C SER A 45 -10.51 -13.71 10.47
N LYS A 46 -10.90 -12.84 9.53
CA LYS A 46 -10.11 -12.40 8.38
C LYS A 46 -10.25 -10.90 8.19
N PHE A 47 -9.14 -10.24 7.87
CA PHE A 47 -9.08 -8.89 7.32
C PHE A 47 -8.03 -8.87 6.21
N ASP A 48 -8.40 -8.37 5.04
CA ASP A 48 -7.50 -8.24 3.90
C ASP A 48 -7.68 -6.85 3.27
N SER A 49 -6.64 -6.05 3.29
CA SER A 49 -6.66 -4.70 2.71
C SER A 49 -6.92 -4.70 1.20
N ARG A 50 -6.67 -5.81 0.51
CA ARG A 50 -6.96 -5.97 -0.92
C ARG A 50 -8.46 -5.99 -1.21
N ASP A 51 -9.25 -6.53 -0.29
CA ASP A 51 -10.71 -6.60 -0.42
C ASP A 51 -11.36 -5.21 -0.44
N TYR A 52 -10.64 -4.19 0.10
CA TYR A 52 -11.07 -2.79 0.12
C TYR A 52 -10.46 -1.92 -0.98
N GLY A 53 -9.69 -2.50 -1.90
CA GLY A 53 -9.08 -1.75 -3.00
C GLY A 53 -7.98 -0.77 -2.60
N ILE A 54 -7.35 -0.95 -1.44
CA ILE A 54 -6.32 -0.03 -0.90
C ILE A 54 -4.89 -0.54 -1.04
N VAL A 55 -4.67 -1.64 -1.76
CA VAL A 55 -3.33 -2.20 -1.98
C VAL A 55 -2.94 -2.03 -3.43
N THR A 56 -1.81 -1.37 -3.66
CA THR A 56 -1.21 -1.17 -4.98
C THR A 56 -0.61 -2.47 -5.51
N PRO A 57 -0.35 -2.59 -6.83
CA PRO A 57 0.27 -3.78 -7.41
C PRO A 57 1.61 -4.13 -6.76
N VAL A 58 1.88 -5.44 -6.65
CA VAL A 58 3.17 -5.94 -6.18
C VAL A 58 4.27 -5.56 -7.18
N ARG A 59 5.41 -5.14 -6.66
CA ARG A 59 6.58 -4.75 -7.44
C ARG A 59 7.77 -5.62 -7.09
N ASP A 60 8.55 -5.97 -8.10
CA ASP A 60 9.82 -6.66 -7.94
C ASP A 60 10.94 -5.64 -7.66
N GLN A 61 11.78 -5.91 -6.68
CA GLN A 61 12.96 -5.08 -6.38
C GLN A 61 14.18 -5.44 -7.25
N GLY A 62 14.11 -6.55 -8.00
CA GLY A 62 15.27 -7.11 -8.72
C GLY A 62 16.42 -7.47 -7.78
N ASP A 63 17.64 -7.43 -8.30
CA ASP A 63 18.88 -7.78 -7.57
C ASP A 63 19.35 -6.68 -6.60
N THR A 64 18.46 -5.84 -6.10
CA THR A 64 18.82 -4.78 -5.16
C THR A 64 18.61 -5.19 -3.70
N SER A 65 19.26 -4.49 -2.77
CA SER A 65 19.02 -4.64 -1.32
C SER A 65 17.99 -3.63 -0.80
N LEU A 66 16.97 -3.28 -1.61
CA LEU A 66 15.97 -2.25 -1.32
C LEU A 66 14.65 -2.79 -0.77
N CYS A 67 14.57 -4.03 -0.32
CA CYS A 67 13.33 -4.62 0.23
C CYS A 67 12.64 -3.72 1.27
N TRP A 68 13.42 -3.07 2.12
CA TRP A 68 12.95 -2.12 3.12
C TRP A 68 12.31 -0.86 2.52
N ALA A 69 12.85 -0.35 1.40
CA ALA A 69 12.32 0.81 0.70
C ALA A 69 11.04 0.44 -0.07
N TYR A 70 11.01 -0.74 -0.70
CA TYR A 70 9.82 -1.27 -1.38
C TYR A 70 8.67 -1.50 -0.40
N SER A 71 8.94 -2.13 0.74
CA SER A 71 7.92 -2.33 1.77
C SER A 71 7.42 -1.00 2.37
N THR A 72 8.30 -0.02 2.53
CA THR A 72 7.91 1.33 2.99
C THR A 72 7.06 2.04 1.97
N ALA A 73 7.43 2.03 0.69
CA ALA A 73 6.63 2.64 -0.37
C ALA A 73 5.23 2.00 -0.42
N SER A 74 5.13 0.67 -0.43
CA SER A 74 3.84 -0.04 -0.44
C SER A 74 2.98 0.25 0.79
N ALA A 75 3.57 0.32 1.98
CA ALA A 75 2.83 0.67 3.20
C ALA A 75 2.36 2.13 3.17
N SER A 76 3.18 3.04 2.62
CA SER A 76 2.79 4.45 2.46
C SER A 76 1.63 4.60 1.46
N GLU A 77 1.70 3.93 0.31
CA GLU A 77 0.63 3.89 -0.68
C GLU A 77 -0.68 3.37 -0.07
N THR A 78 -0.61 2.25 0.63
CA THR A 78 -1.77 1.67 1.32
C THR A 78 -2.36 2.63 2.35
N SER A 79 -1.51 3.34 3.10
CA SER A 79 -1.95 4.32 4.10
C SER A 79 -2.62 5.54 3.44
N ILE A 80 -2.10 6.03 2.32
CA ILE A 80 -2.69 7.13 1.53
C ILE A 80 -4.08 6.72 1.03
N LEU A 81 -4.21 5.55 0.41
CA LEU A 81 -5.49 5.03 -0.08
C LEU A 81 -6.46 4.76 1.08
N ARG A 82 -5.98 4.21 2.20
CA ARG A 82 -6.77 3.97 3.41
C ARG A 82 -7.33 5.25 4.01
N SER A 83 -6.53 6.29 4.08
CA SER A 83 -6.93 7.59 4.65
C SER A 83 -7.83 8.38 3.71
N GLY A 84 -7.70 8.19 2.39
CA GLY A 84 -8.40 8.99 1.38
C GLY A 84 -7.97 10.46 1.37
N ILE A 85 -6.74 10.75 1.81
CA ILE A 85 -6.18 12.11 1.83
C ILE A 85 -6.05 12.70 0.42
N ASP A 86 -5.86 11.84 -0.57
CA ASP A 86 -5.83 12.20 -1.97
C ASP A 86 -6.91 11.39 -2.73
N LYS A 87 -7.98 12.07 -3.11
CA LYS A 87 -9.09 11.47 -3.85
C LYS A 87 -8.84 11.35 -5.36
N SER A 88 -7.72 11.92 -5.84
CA SER A 88 -7.36 11.87 -7.26
C SER A 88 -6.62 10.60 -7.65
N VAL A 89 -6.24 9.77 -6.68
CA VAL A 89 -5.49 8.53 -6.89
C VAL A 89 -6.27 7.31 -6.39
N ASP A 90 -5.99 6.19 -7.04
CA ASP A 90 -6.47 4.85 -6.68
C ASP A 90 -5.29 3.85 -6.64
N LYS A 91 -5.61 2.57 -6.40
CA LYS A 91 -4.60 1.51 -6.34
C LYS A 91 -3.84 1.29 -7.66
N SER A 92 -4.38 1.73 -8.80
CA SER A 92 -3.76 1.57 -10.12
C SER A 92 -2.90 2.76 -10.53
N SER A 93 -3.21 3.95 -10.02
CA SER A 93 -2.55 5.21 -10.36
C SER A 93 -1.52 5.67 -9.34
N LEU A 94 -1.64 5.23 -8.08
CA LEU A 94 -0.70 5.60 -7.03
C LEU A 94 0.53 4.71 -7.08
N SER A 95 1.68 5.31 -7.32
CA SER A 95 2.98 4.63 -7.28
C SER A 95 4.06 5.57 -6.73
N LEU A 96 4.66 5.20 -5.62
CA LEU A 96 5.75 5.92 -4.97
C LEU A 96 7.09 5.25 -5.30
N SER A 97 8.15 6.02 -5.40
CA SER A 97 9.48 5.53 -5.79
C SER A 97 10.24 4.90 -4.61
N PRO A 98 10.39 3.57 -4.54
CA PRO A 98 11.28 2.95 -3.56
C PRO A 98 12.74 3.29 -3.84
N GLN A 99 13.11 3.46 -5.11
CA GLN A 99 14.47 3.84 -5.50
C GLN A 99 14.84 5.22 -4.93
N GLN A 100 13.91 6.19 -4.95
CA GLN A 100 14.17 7.50 -4.35
C GLN A 100 14.38 7.38 -2.84
N ILE A 101 13.57 6.58 -2.14
CA ILE A 101 13.74 6.34 -0.70
C ILE A 101 15.12 5.73 -0.43
N GLY A 102 15.51 4.74 -1.21
CA GLY A 102 16.83 4.11 -1.10
C GLY A 102 17.97 5.08 -1.40
N TYR A 103 17.86 5.82 -2.49
CA TYR A 103 18.87 6.81 -2.90
C TYR A 103 19.03 7.92 -1.86
N ALA A 104 17.95 8.55 -1.46
CA ALA A 104 17.98 9.69 -0.54
C ALA A 104 18.49 9.32 0.85
N ARG A 105 18.36 8.05 1.27
CA ARG A 105 18.93 7.56 2.52
C ARG A 105 20.46 7.62 2.52
N HIS A 106 21.09 7.41 1.38
CA HIS A 106 22.54 7.34 1.22
C HIS A 106 23.15 8.58 0.56
N ASN A 107 22.31 9.42 -0.06
CA ASN A 107 22.73 10.60 -0.80
C ASN A 107 21.85 11.78 -0.40
N ARG A 108 22.24 12.51 0.62
CA ARG A 108 21.42 13.59 1.15
C ARG A 108 21.20 14.76 0.20
N GLY A 109 22.05 14.97 -0.77
CA GLY A 109 21.85 16.03 -1.76
C GLY A 109 21.66 17.42 -1.15
N SER A 110 20.80 18.23 -1.75
CA SER A 110 20.48 19.59 -1.29
C SER A 110 19.45 19.55 -0.15
N ASP A 111 19.92 19.30 1.05
CA ASP A 111 19.10 19.43 2.26
C ASP A 111 18.75 20.92 2.49
N PRO A 112 17.45 21.29 2.66
CA PRO A 112 17.03 22.66 2.94
C PRO A 112 17.68 23.28 4.19
N LEU A 113 18.10 22.44 5.13
CA LEU A 113 18.81 22.85 6.34
C LEU A 113 20.32 22.86 6.17
N ASN A 114 20.81 22.65 4.93
CA ASN A 114 22.22 22.52 4.60
C ASN A 114 22.96 21.47 5.43
N ASN A 115 22.28 20.44 5.86
CA ASN A 115 22.86 19.35 6.62
C ASN A 115 23.52 18.34 5.68
N THR A 116 24.78 18.56 5.38
CA THR A 116 25.59 17.71 4.49
C THR A 116 26.30 16.58 5.24
N THR A 117 26.34 16.63 6.56
CA THR A 117 26.86 15.55 7.39
C THR A 117 25.84 14.44 7.43
N GLY A 118 25.83 13.71 6.35
CA GLY A 118 24.85 12.70 6.25
C GLY A 118 25.29 11.41 6.78
N GLU A 119 24.33 10.70 7.00
CA GLU A 119 24.32 9.33 7.31
C GLU A 119 24.95 8.53 6.18
N ILE A 120 25.62 7.57 6.60
CA ILE A 120 26.37 6.51 6.00
C ILE A 120 26.13 6.33 4.51
N THR A 121 27.10 6.71 3.76
CA THR A 121 27.34 6.18 2.43
C THR A 121 27.52 4.67 2.53
N SER A 122 26.98 3.94 1.59
CA SER A 122 27.23 2.51 1.48
C SER A 122 28.73 2.26 1.40
N SER A 123 29.21 1.30 2.15
CA SER A 123 30.60 0.84 2.07
C SER A 123 31.01 0.35 0.69
N SER A 124 30.04 0.02 -0.15
CA SER A 124 30.24 -0.44 -1.53
C SER A 124 30.17 0.68 -2.58
N GLY A 125 29.91 1.92 -2.19
CA GLY A 125 29.69 3.03 -3.13
C GLY A 125 28.37 2.94 -3.92
N ASN A 126 27.67 1.81 -3.87
CA ASN A 126 26.41 1.61 -4.57
C ASN A 126 25.25 1.56 -3.57
N TRP A 127 24.49 2.62 -3.51
CA TRP A 127 23.36 2.78 -2.60
C TRP A 127 22.28 1.68 -2.75
N SER A 128 22.10 1.13 -3.94
CA SER A 128 21.06 0.12 -4.19
C SER A 128 21.36 -1.24 -3.56
N TYR A 129 22.62 -1.49 -3.19
CA TYR A 129 23.07 -2.71 -2.51
C TYR A 129 23.42 -2.49 -1.03
N ALA A 130 23.26 -1.28 -0.53
CA ALA A 130 23.69 -0.95 0.83
C ALA A 130 22.80 -1.56 1.93
N GLY A 131 21.64 -2.08 1.55
CA GLY A 131 20.65 -2.55 2.51
C GLY A 131 20.00 -1.40 3.28
N GLY A 132 19.25 -1.74 4.32
CA GLY A 132 18.56 -0.75 5.15
C GLY A 132 17.50 -1.36 6.02
N GLY A 133 16.60 -0.50 6.53
CA GLY A 133 15.49 -0.94 7.35
C GLY A 133 14.40 0.12 7.45
N THR A 134 13.23 -0.30 7.89
CA THR A 134 12.06 0.57 7.99
C THR A 134 12.25 1.76 8.93
N LYS A 135 13.11 1.64 9.96
CA LYS A 135 13.48 2.76 10.83
C LYS A 135 14.21 3.86 10.07
N TYR A 136 15.09 3.49 9.13
CA TYR A 136 15.81 4.45 8.29
C TYR A 136 14.86 5.17 7.34
N ALA A 137 13.92 4.43 6.74
CA ALA A 137 12.89 5.03 5.90
C ALA A 137 12.00 6.00 6.71
N ALA A 138 11.57 5.62 7.90
CA ALA A 138 10.78 6.50 8.76
C ALA A 138 11.57 7.77 9.14
N ALA A 139 12.85 7.64 9.50
CA ALA A 139 13.70 8.79 9.80
C ALA A 139 13.85 9.72 8.59
N LEU A 140 14.10 9.18 7.39
CA LEU A 140 14.17 9.96 6.15
C LEU A 140 12.85 10.70 5.88
N LEU A 141 11.74 9.97 5.87
CA LEU A 141 10.44 10.54 5.53
C LEU A 141 9.95 11.55 6.59
N SER A 142 10.38 11.43 7.84
CA SER A 142 10.07 12.41 8.90
C SER A 142 10.74 13.77 8.67
N THR A 143 11.80 13.83 7.88
CA THR A 143 12.40 15.09 7.41
C THR A 143 11.67 15.69 6.20
N TRP A 144 10.61 15.04 5.73
CA TRP A 144 9.86 15.38 4.52
C TRP A 144 10.64 15.23 3.21
N CYS A 145 11.70 14.46 3.22
CA CYS A 145 12.47 14.09 2.04
C CYS A 145 11.77 12.96 1.26
N GLY A 146 10.73 13.31 0.50
CA GLY A 146 9.89 12.34 -0.18
C GLY A 146 8.73 11.85 0.68
N PRO A 147 8.02 10.78 0.27
CA PRO A 147 8.28 10.02 -0.95
C PRO A 147 7.91 10.79 -2.22
N VAL A 148 8.59 10.50 -3.31
CA VAL A 148 8.26 11.04 -4.65
C VAL A 148 7.48 10.01 -5.45
N LYS A 149 6.76 10.45 -6.50
CA LYS A 149 6.09 9.52 -7.44
C LYS A 149 7.11 8.76 -8.27
N SER A 150 6.76 7.52 -8.68
CA SER A 150 7.64 6.64 -9.44
C SER A 150 7.92 7.10 -10.87
N ASP A 151 7.16 8.06 -11.40
CA ASP A 151 7.42 8.71 -12.68
C ASP A 151 8.57 9.71 -12.64
N LYS A 152 9.07 10.04 -11.45
CA LYS A 152 10.23 10.89 -11.24
C LYS A 152 11.52 10.07 -11.23
N ALA A 153 12.63 10.69 -11.64
CA ALA A 153 13.93 10.08 -11.47
C ALA A 153 14.23 9.84 -9.97
N TYR A 154 14.91 8.74 -9.67
CA TYR A 154 15.18 8.38 -8.27
C TYR A 154 16.10 9.37 -7.53
N ASN A 155 16.93 10.10 -8.27
CA ASN A 155 17.90 11.05 -7.74
C ASN A 155 17.40 12.50 -7.65
N VAL A 156 16.11 12.73 -7.85
CA VAL A 156 15.55 14.07 -7.68
C VAL A 156 15.61 14.49 -6.21
N ASN A 157 15.65 15.79 -5.99
CA ASN A 157 15.58 16.36 -4.65
C ASN A 157 14.24 15.97 -3.99
N GLY A 158 14.31 15.18 -2.93
CA GLY A 158 13.13 14.66 -2.25
C GLY A 158 12.32 15.72 -1.51
N TRP A 159 12.94 16.81 -1.05
CA TRP A 159 12.23 17.89 -0.34
C TRP A 159 11.38 18.73 -1.28
N SER A 160 11.90 19.06 -2.46
CA SER A 160 11.15 19.86 -3.45
C SER A 160 10.19 19.06 -4.31
N ASN A 161 10.36 17.71 -4.40
CA ASN A 161 9.56 16.82 -5.23
C ASN A 161 8.71 15.84 -4.41
N ALA A 162 8.63 15.99 -3.10
CA ALA A 162 7.80 15.16 -2.25
C ALA A 162 6.33 15.20 -2.73
N ALA A 163 5.78 14.03 -3.06
CA ALA A 163 4.38 13.91 -3.40
C ALA A 163 3.48 13.96 -2.16
N TYR A 164 3.99 13.41 -1.07
CA TYR A 164 3.33 13.35 0.24
C TYR A 164 4.35 13.60 1.35
N LYS A 165 3.85 13.93 2.52
CA LYS A 165 4.68 14.14 3.72
C LYS A 165 4.26 13.15 4.80
N LEU A 166 5.24 12.58 5.48
CA LEU A 166 4.97 11.71 6.63
C LEU A 166 4.54 12.57 7.83
N GLU A 167 3.34 12.33 8.33
CA GLU A 167 2.83 12.97 9.54
C GLU A 167 3.34 12.25 10.80
N SER A 168 3.26 10.91 10.79
CA SER A 168 3.70 10.10 11.92
C SER A 168 4.11 8.70 11.48
N ALA A 169 5.00 8.07 12.25
CA ALA A 169 5.34 6.68 12.14
C ALA A 169 5.19 6.01 13.51
N ILE A 170 4.54 4.86 13.54
CA ILE A 170 4.29 4.12 14.78
C ILE A 170 5.03 2.80 14.74
N SER A 171 5.79 2.52 15.80
CA SER A 171 6.41 1.22 16.01
C SER A 171 5.49 0.35 16.88
N VAL A 172 5.18 -0.85 16.37
CA VAL A 172 4.46 -1.88 17.13
C VAL A 172 5.45 -2.98 17.45
N ASP A 173 5.55 -3.38 18.72
CA ASP A 173 6.40 -4.49 19.11
C ASP A 173 5.84 -5.78 18.50
N GLY A 174 6.61 -6.37 17.60
CA GLY A 174 6.30 -7.64 16.93
C GLY A 174 6.84 -8.88 17.63
N LYS A 175 7.51 -8.71 18.79
CA LYS A 175 8.03 -9.85 19.55
C LYS A 175 6.88 -10.67 20.13
N ASN A 176 7.07 -11.98 20.11
CA ASN A 176 6.13 -12.94 20.74
C ASN A 176 4.68 -12.90 20.18
N LEU A 177 4.45 -12.45 18.95
CA LEU A 177 3.12 -12.43 18.34
C LEU A 177 2.40 -13.80 18.40
N ASN A 178 3.15 -14.91 18.39
CA ASN A 178 2.62 -16.26 18.52
C ASN A 178 2.14 -16.60 19.93
N LYS A 179 2.65 -15.91 20.96
CA LYS A 179 2.40 -16.22 22.39
C LYS A 179 1.59 -15.12 23.10
N ASP A 180 1.70 -13.87 22.67
CA ASP A 180 1.07 -12.71 23.31
C ASP A 180 -0.17 -12.24 22.53
N ALA A 181 -1.34 -12.42 23.15
CA ALA A 181 -2.61 -12.01 22.59
C ALA A 181 -2.74 -10.47 22.48
N ALA A 182 -2.18 -9.73 23.45
CA ALA A 182 -2.23 -8.27 23.43
C ALA A 182 -1.33 -7.70 22.32
N ALA A 183 -0.17 -8.30 22.06
CA ALA A 183 0.70 -7.94 20.96
C ALA A 183 0.01 -8.19 19.60
N ARG A 184 -0.68 -9.34 19.45
CA ARG A 184 -1.49 -9.62 18.25
C ARG A 184 -2.60 -8.61 18.03
N GLU A 185 -3.31 -8.25 19.10
CA GLU A 185 -4.38 -7.25 19.02
C GLU A 185 -3.85 -5.89 18.58
N LYS A 186 -2.73 -5.43 19.13
CA LYS A 186 -2.07 -4.19 18.71
C LYS A 186 -1.68 -4.22 17.23
N MET A 187 -1.12 -5.35 16.77
CA MET A 187 -0.74 -5.53 15.36
C MET A 187 -1.97 -5.51 14.44
N LYS A 188 -3.03 -6.23 14.77
CA LYS A 188 -4.29 -6.20 14.03
C LYS A 188 -4.87 -4.80 13.95
N ARG A 189 -4.89 -4.06 15.06
CA ARG A 189 -5.34 -2.66 15.09
C ARG A 189 -4.50 -1.77 14.19
N ALA A 190 -3.18 -1.94 14.18
CA ALA A 190 -2.32 -1.18 13.30
C ALA A 190 -2.63 -1.46 11.81
N ILE A 191 -2.79 -2.73 11.43
CA ILE A 191 -3.14 -3.11 10.06
C ILE A 191 -4.49 -2.52 9.66
N VAL A 192 -5.54 -2.69 10.47
CA VAL A 192 -6.88 -2.17 10.17
C VAL A 192 -6.88 -0.64 10.10
N LYS A 193 -6.15 0.02 11.02
CA LYS A 193 -6.13 1.49 11.11
C LYS A 193 -5.35 2.14 9.97
N TYR A 194 -4.20 1.59 9.62
CA TYR A 194 -3.27 2.19 8.65
C TYR A 194 -3.23 1.47 7.31
N GLY A 195 -3.91 0.34 7.18
CA GLY A 195 -4.01 -0.47 5.97
C GLY A 195 -2.89 -1.48 5.82
N ALA A 196 -1.67 -1.16 6.25
CA ALA A 196 -0.51 -2.06 6.19
C ALA A 196 0.50 -1.76 7.30
N VAL A 197 1.36 -2.72 7.58
CA VAL A 197 2.55 -2.58 8.42
C VAL A 197 3.75 -3.16 7.70
N THR A 198 4.93 -2.59 7.92
CA THR A 198 6.20 -3.17 7.47
C THR A 198 6.83 -3.97 8.59
N PHE A 199 7.47 -5.06 8.26
CA PHE A 199 8.22 -5.87 9.23
C PHE A 199 9.47 -6.47 8.60
N SER A 200 10.41 -6.86 9.45
CA SER A 200 11.59 -7.60 9.03
C SER A 200 11.54 -8.99 9.66
N TYR A 201 11.92 -9.99 8.90
CA TYR A 201 12.00 -11.38 9.39
C TYR A 201 13.30 -12.03 8.91
N ASN A 202 13.73 -13.03 9.65
CA ASN A 202 14.86 -13.85 9.24
C ASN A 202 14.35 -15.00 8.36
N ASN A 203 14.75 -14.99 7.10
CA ASN A 203 14.41 -16.07 6.17
C ASN A 203 15.42 -17.21 6.34
N VAL A 204 15.11 -18.17 7.18
CA VAL A 204 15.89 -19.41 7.29
C VAL A 204 15.40 -20.36 6.20
N ARG A 205 16.18 -20.56 5.15
CA ARG A 205 15.85 -21.41 3.98
C ARG A 205 15.55 -22.88 4.30
N GLU A 206 15.82 -23.33 5.53
CA GLU A 206 15.62 -24.72 5.98
C GLU A 206 14.22 -25.00 6.54
N ALA A 207 13.29 -24.07 6.46
CA ALA A 207 11.96 -24.21 7.07
C ALA A 207 10.84 -24.58 6.08
N PHE A 208 11.20 -25.01 4.85
CA PHE A 208 10.21 -25.43 3.83
C PHE A 208 10.65 -26.73 3.16
#